data_f02e17d4f3adeaf937fbc576a59a7190
#
_entry.id   f02e17d4f3adeaf937fbc576a59a7190
#
_cell.length_a   1.000
_cell.length_b   1.000
_cell.length_c   1.000
_cell.angle_alpha   90.00
_cell.angle_beta   90.00
_cell.angle_gamma   90.00
#
_symmetry.space_group_name_H-M   'P 1'
#
loop_
_entity.id
_entity.type
_entity.pdbx_description
1 polymer ?
#
loop_
_entity_poly.entity_id
_entity_poly.type
_entity_poly.pdbx_seq_one_letter_code
_entity_poly.pdbx_strand_id
1 'polypeptide(L)'
;MKLRVEELTVLTNTIADQVLEFSLPQYRAELMRISYVDGRVLSLTADDELGALESILRSMGCLRPPVSRHLFWDAMTSAGVLRPPNIDELLSLMERATRFDPSDPRQKVLAVDTNVLYNCTLTLASRMTRYRSPIAVSGCILYEIAVKVQLEVSKGEAKWVRRLASIRGSRKLGEELASAWHLERRRGLAALREYERVKLAYPSISTPRRKCRGDAEVARDYSRLMARGVNVVLVTHDKQMYSTARAHDLPVMLLEPPEKRIDRVPLNCLPEVLYHLSVNFGLVRVSGEKGWAIVKSGWREVSDEEAVKGILLVESSPEVESEISGEVEVARSILRELA
;
A
#
# COMPACT_ATOMS: atom_id res chain seq x y z
N MET A 1 20.45 6.54 -2.75
CA MET A 1 19.94 6.51 -4.16
C MET A 1 18.43 6.60 -4.22
N LYS A 2 17.84 6.90 -5.39
CA LYS A 2 16.39 6.84 -5.63
C LYS A 2 16.06 5.63 -6.49
N LEU A 3 15.15 4.74 -6.02
CA LEU A 3 14.67 3.56 -6.73
C LEU A 3 13.15 3.62 -6.91
N ARG A 4 12.65 3.03 -8.01
CA ARG A 4 11.22 2.72 -8.17
C ARG A 4 10.88 1.43 -7.44
N VAL A 5 9.60 1.23 -7.13
CA VAL A 5 9.14 -0.02 -6.47
C VAL A 5 9.55 -1.25 -7.27
N GLU A 6 9.43 -1.19 -8.59
CA GLU A 6 9.80 -2.29 -9.49
C GLU A 6 11.30 -2.63 -9.43
N GLU A 7 12.15 -1.62 -9.20
CA GLU A 7 13.61 -1.77 -9.08
C GLU A 7 14.04 -2.37 -7.72
N LEU A 8 13.13 -2.45 -6.73
CA LEU A 8 13.40 -3.14 -5.46
C LEU A 8 13.59 -4.65 -5.62
N THR A 9 13.22 -5.23 -6.77
CA THR A 9 13.58 -6.61 -7.11
C THR A 9 15.10 -6.75 -7.25
N VAL A 10 15.75 -5.80 -7.91
CA VAL A 10 17.21 -5.76 -8.02
C VAL A 10 17.83 -5.69 -6.63
N LEU A 11 17.31 -4.79 -5.77
CA LEU A 11 17.79 -4.64 -4.40
C LEU A 11 17.72 -5.96 -3.61
N THR A 12 16.58 -6.68 -3.66
CA THR A 12 16.43 -7.95 -2.94
C THR A 12 17.33 -9.04 -3.50
N ASN A 13 17.52 -9.11 -4.81
CA ASN A 13 18.42 -10.06 -5.47
C ASN A 13 19.89 -9.82 -5.07
N THR A 14 20.30 -8.54 -5.00
CA THR A 14 21.67 -8.17 -4.62
C THR A 14 21.99 -8.52 -3.16
N ILE A 15 21.05 -8.29 -2.24
CA ILE A 15 21.26 -8.48 -0.79
C ILE A 15 21.15 -9.95 -0.40
N ALA A 16 20.22 -10.69 -0.99
CA ALA A 16 19.88 -12.03 -0.57
C ALA A 16 20.77 -13.10 -1.21
N ASP A 17 21.00 -14.17 -0.45
CA ASP A 17 21.43 -15.47 -0.97
C ASP A 17 20.42 -16.55 -0.54
N GLN A 18 20.23 -16.75 0.76
CA GLN A 18 19.30 -17.73 1.30
C GLN A 18 18.19 -17.13 2.15
N VAL A 19 18.48 -16.06 2.89
CA VAL A 19 17.57 -15.46 3.87
C VAL A 19 17.45 -13.95 3.68
N LEU A 20 16.25 -13.43 3.81
CA LEU A 20 15.99 -12.01 3.99
C LEU A 20 15.34 -11.75 5.34
N GLU A 21 15.85 -10.75 6.05
CA GLU A 21 15.32 -10.25 7.30
C GLU A 21 14.75 -8.84 7.12
N PHE A 22 13.56 -8.61 7.66
CA PHE A 22 12.87 -7.32 7.64
C PHE A 22 12.77 -6.78 9.05
N SER A 23 13.18 -5.54 9.25
CA SER A 23 13.19 -4.90 10.57
C SER A 23 12.89 -3.41 10.52
N LEU A 24 12.52 -2.85 11.68
CA LEU A 24 12.36 -1.42 11.91
C LEU A 24 13.54 -0.90 12.73
N PRO A 25 14.64 -0.45 12.08
CA PRO A 25 15.88 -0.09 12.79
C PRO A 25 15.68 1.09 13.75
N GLN A 26 14.73 2.01 13.46
CA GLN A 26 14.37 3.12 14.32
C GLN A 26 13.78 2.68 15.67
N TYR A 27 13.25 1.46 15.75
CA TYR A 27 12.67 0.88 16.96
C TYR A 27 13.40 -0.38 17.43
N ARG A 28 14.43 -0.82 16.72
CA ARG A 28 15.14 -2.09 16.94
C ARG A 28 14.18 -3.27 17.04
N ALA A 29 13.22 -3.32 16.14
CA ALA A 29 12.19 -4.35 16.10
C ALA A 29 12.38 -5.20 14.84
N GLU A 30 12.52 -6.51 15.02
CA GLU A 30 12.47 -7.48 13.93
C GLU A 30 10.99 -7.71 13.56
N LEU A 31 10.69 -7.82 12.27
CA LEU A 31 9.34 -8.08 11.79
C LEU A 31 9.17 -9.53 11.34
N MET A 32 10.05 -9.96 10.43
CA MET A 32 10.01 -11.31 9.88
C MET A 32 11.33 -11.68 9.21
N ARG A 33 11.57 -13.00 9.10
CA ARG A 33 12.62 -13.59 8.27
C ARG A 33 12.00 -14.56 7.28
N ILE A 34 12.46 -14.55 6.06
CA ILE A 34 11.98 -15.44 5.00
C ILE A 34 13.14 -16.13 4.31
N SER A 35 12.89 -17.34 3.84
CA SER A 35 13.76 -18.02 2.89
C SER A 35 13.64 -17.34 1.53
N TYR A 36 14.77 -16.91 0.96
CA TYR A 36 14.78 -16.28 -0.36
C TYR A 36 14.66 -17.29 -1.51
N VAL A 37 14.84 -18.57 -1.21
CA VAL A 37 14.75 -19.64 -2.22
C VAL A 37 13.28 -19.92 -2.61
N ASP A 38 12.41 -19.96 -1.61
CA ASP A 38 11.00 -20.36 -1.80
C ASP A 38 9.98 -19.42 -1.17
N GLY A 39 10.42 -18.36 -0.50
CA GLY A 39 9.55 -17.38 0.17
C GLY A 39 8.94 -17.87 1.48
N ARG A 40 9.33 -19.03 2.00
CA ARG A 40 8.81 -19.57 3.27
C ARG A 40 9.19 -18.67 4.43
N VAL A 41 8.22 -18.37 5.30
CA VAL A 41 8.47 -17.60 6.52
C VAL A 41 9.23 -18.48 7.53
N LEU A 42 10.41 -18.05 7.93
CA LEU A 42 11.28 -18.71 8.89
C LEU A 42 10.98 -18.25 10.32
N SER A 43 10.70 -16.96 10.50
CA SER A 43 10.21 -16.37 11.73
C SER A 43 9.27 -15.20 11.45
N LEU A 44 8.25 -15.01 12.28
CA LEU A 44 7.32 -13.89 12.23
C LEU A 44 7.17 -13.34 13.66
N THR A 45 7.83 -12.22 13.93
CA THR A 45 7.88 -11.58 15.25
C THR A 45 7.10 -10.26 15.29
N ALA A 46 6.54 -9.84 14.15
CA ALA A 46 5.88 -8.55 14.00
C ALA A 46 4.76 -8.31 15.02
N ASP A 47 3.93 -9.31 15.33
CA ASP A 47 2.82 -9.14 16.27
C ASP A 47 3.32 -8.89 17.70
N ASP A 48 4.36 -9.59 18.13
CA ASP A 48 4.93 -9.43 19.47
C ASP A 48 5.69 -8.12 19.59
N GLU A 49 6.59 -7.85 18.66
CA GLU A 49 7.42 -6.64 18.64
C GLU A 49 6.57 -5.36 18.51
N LEU A 50 5.66 -5.32 17.54
CA LEU A 50 4.81 -4.14 17.34
C LEU A 50 3.78 -4.00 18.46
N GLY A 51 3.27 -5.11 19.01
CA GLY A 51 2.39 -5.11 20.18
C GLY A 51 3.08 -4.55 21.42
N ALA A 52 4.34 -4.90 21.66
CA ALA A 52 5.13 -4.33 22.75
C ALA A 52 5.36 -2.82 22.57
N LEU A 53 5.72 -2.38 21.36
CA LEU A 53 5.90 -0.96 21.04
C LEU A 53 4.61 -0.16 21.20
N GLU A 54 3.49 -0.70 20.72
CA GLU A 54 2.16 -0.10 20.89
C GLU A 54 1.78 0.04 22.36
N SER A 55 2.04 -0.99 23.17
CA SER A 55 1.75 -1.00 24.62
C SER A 55 2.60 0.06 25.35
N ILE A 56 3.88 0.19 25.04
CA ILE A 56 4.75 1.25 25.58
C ILE A 56 4.17 2.64 25.26
N LEU A 57 3.76 2.90 24.02
CA LEU A 57 3.19 4.19 23.62
C LEU A 57 1.86 4.48 24.34
N ARG A 58 0.99 3.48 24.45
CA ARG A 58 -0.29 3.62 25.16
C ARG A 58 -0.11 3.88 26.65
N SER A 59 0.84 3.22 27.32
CA SER A 59 1.16 3.46 28.73
C SER A 59 1.70 4.88 28.98
N MET A 60 2.29 5.51 27.95
CA MET A 60 2.74 6.90 27.99
C MET A 60 1.63 7.92 27.61
N GLY A 61 0.39 7.46 27.36
CA GLY A 61 -0.75 8.31 27.01
C GLY A 61 -0.90 8.59 25.50
N CYS A 62 -0.24 7.85 24.62
CA CYS A 62 -0.45 7.96 23.19
C CYS A 62 -1.74 7.25 22.77
N LEU A 63 -2.79 8.01 22.44
CA LEU A 63 -4.07 7.46 22.02
C LEU A 63 -4.03 6.82 20.61
N ARG A 64 -3.19 7.37 19.73
CA ARG A 64 -3.01 6.90 18.35
C ARG A 64 -1.53 6.61 18.10
N PRO A 65 -1.04 5.43 18.44
CA PRO A 65 0.35 5.06 18.22
C PRO A 65 0.74 5.15 16.74
N PRO A 66 1.91 5.76 16.41
CA PRO A 66 2.43 5.80 15.04
C PRO A 66 2.98 4.45 14.59
N VAL A 67 2.98 3.45 15.48
CA VAL A 67 3.36 2.06 15.21
C VAL A 67 2.34 1.14 15.87
N SER A 68 1.84 0.16 15.11
CA SER A 68 0.90 -0.84 15.60
C SER A 68 0.93 -2.11 14.75
N ARG A 69 0.42 -3.22 15.31
CA ARG A 69 0.27 -4.48 14.58
C ARG A 69 -0.59 -4.34 13.32
N HIS A 70 -1.62 -3.51 13.35
CA HIS A 70 -2.48 -3.28 12.19
C HIS A 70 -1.70 -2.78 10.98
N LEU A 71 -0.73 -1.88 11.16
CA LEU A 71 0.05 -1.33 10.06
C LEU A 71 0.88 -2.40 9.34
N PHE A 72 1.34 -3.43 10.06
CA PHE A 72 2.03 -4.58 9.45
C PHE A 72 1.07 -5.40 8.58
N TRP A 73 -0.09 -5.76 9.12
CA TRP A 73 -1.09 -6.55 8.40
C TRP A 73 -1.67 -5.79 7.20
N ASP A 74 -1.88 -4.48 7.34
CA ASP A 74 -2.26 -3.60 6.22
C ASP A 74 -1.18 -3.61 5.12
N ALA A 75 0.11 -3.56 5.49
CA ALA A 75 1.20 -3.63 4.51
C ALA A 75 1.22 -4.98 3.78
N MET A 76 1.03 -6.10 4.48
CA MET A 76 0.99 -7.43 3.88
C MET A 76 -0.22 -7.61 2.94
N THR A 77 -1.37 -7.04 3.31
CA THR A 77 -2.57 -7.02 2.46
C THR A 77 -2.34 -6.20 1.20
N SER A 78 -1.84 -4.97 1.35
CA SER A 78 -1.58 -4.06 0.23
C SER A 78 -0.49 -4.58 -0.72
N ALA A 79 0.48 -5.33 -0.20
CA ALA A 79 1.52 -6.00 -0.99
C ALA A 79 1.00 -7.24 -1.73
N GLY A 80 -0.20 -7.72 -1.42
CA GLY A 80 -0.80 -8.93 -2.00
C GLY A 80 -0.27 -10.24 -1.43
N VAL A 81 0.41 -10.21 -0.28
CA VAL A 81 0.80 -11.40 0.48
C VAL A 81 -0.43 -12.03 1.12
N LEU A 82 -1.27 -11.19 1.72
CA LEU A 82 -2.57 -11.60 2.25
C LEU A 82 -3.67 -11.25 1.24
N ARG A 83 -4.61 -12.17 1.08
CA ARG A 83 -5.70 -12.03 0.12
C ARG A 83 -7.05 -12.16 0.84
N PRO A 84 -8.05 -11.34 0.48
CA PRO A 84 -9.42 -11.57 0.92
C PRO A 84 -9.84 -13.02 0.59
N PRO A 85 -10.47 -13.76 1.50
CA PRO A 85 -10.88 -15.15 1.25
C PRO A 85 -11.89 -15.26 0.09
N ASN A 86 -12.66 -14.22 -0.16
CA ASN A 86 -13.60 -14.13 -1.27
C ASN A 86 -13.06 -13.34 -2.49
N ILE A 87 -11.75 -13.29 -2.69
CA ILE A 87 -11.14 -12.59 -3.84
C ILE A 87 -11.62 -13.16 -5.19
N ASP A 88 -11.89 -14.46 -5.26
CA ASP A 88 -12.35 -15.12 -6.49
C ASP A 88 -13.72 -14.62 -6.96
N GLU A 89 -14.57 -14.14 -6.04
CA GLU A 89 -15.83 -13.47 -6.39
C GLU A 89 -15.56 -12.14 -7.11
N LEU A 90 -14.55 -11.37 -6.64
CA LEU A 90 -14.11 -10.16 -7.32
C LEU A 90 -13.56 -10.47 -8.72
N LEU A 91 -12.71 -11.51 -8.86
CA LEU A 91 -12.17 -11.91 -10.15
C LEU A 91 -13.29 -12.32 -11.12
N SER A 92 -14.27 -13.09 -10.64
CA SER A 92 -15.46 -13.47 -11.42
C SER A 92 -16.32 -12.26 -11.81
N LEU A 93 -16.43 -11.25 -10.93
CA LEU A 93 -17.11 -10.01 -11.24
C LEU A 93 -16.35 -9.21 -12.30
N MET A 94 -15.02 -9.14 -12.22
CA MET A 94 -14.16 -8.49 -13.21
C MET A 94 -14.26 -9.18 -14.57
N GLU A 95 -14.25 -10.50 -14.62
CA GLU A 95 -14.43 -11.25 -15.86
C GLU A 95 -15.75 -10.92 -16.54
N ARG A 96 -16.85 -10.94 -15.79
CA ARG A 96 -18.18 -10.59 -16.30
C ARG A 96 -18.27 -9.15 -16.78
N ALA A 97 -17.60 -8.24 -16.08
CA ALA A 97 -17.58 -6.83 -16.45
C ALA A 97 -16.69 -6.55 -17.68
N THR A 98 -15.67 -7.37 -17.93
CA THR A 98 -14.73 -7.22 -19.06
C THR A 98 -15.27 -7.77 -20.37
N ARG A 99 -16.24 -8.68 -20.34
CA ARG A 99 -16.97 -9.14 -21.53
C ARG A 99 -17.88 -8.03 -22.06
N PHE A 100 -17.26 -6.89 -22.35
CA PHE A 100 -17.92 -5.64 -22.68
C PHE A 100 -18.48 -5.64 -24.09
N ASP A 101 -19.76 -5.43 -24.17
CA ASP A 101 -20.47 -4.96 -25.35
C ASP A 101 -20.94 -3.51 -25.07
N PRO A 102 -20.43 -2.49 -25.79
CA PRO A 102 -20.86 -1.11 -25.60
C PRO A 102 -22.37 -0.91 -25.80
N SER A 103 -23.01 -1.84 -26.48
CA SER A 103 -24.46 -1.84 -26.72
C SER A 103 -25.26 -2.52 -25.61
N ASP A 104 -24.61 -3.24 -24.65
CA ASP A 104 -25.29 -3.88 -23.52
C ASP A 104 -25.43 -2.91 -22.34
N PRO A 105 -26.66 -2.40 -22.08
CA PRO A 105 -26.90 -1.54 -20.90
C PRO A 105 -26.69 -2.24 -19.55
N ARG A 106 -26.44 -3.56 -19.57
CA ARG A 106 -26.21 -4.36 -18.37
C ARG A 106 -24.72 -4.47 -18.02
N GLN A 107 -23.83 -3.80 -18.77
CA GLN A 107 -22.41 -3.81 -18.47
C GLN A 107 -22.17 -3.31 -17.04
N LYS A 108 -21.45 -4.13 -16.26
CA LYS A 108 -21.07 -3.78 -14.90
C LYS A 108 -19.80 -2.92 -14.89
N VAL A 109 -19.86 -1.86 -14.10
CA VAL A 109 -18.70 -1.00 -13.80
C VAL A 109 -18.37 -1.18 -12.32
N LEU A 110 -17.14 -1.48 -11.99
CA LEU A 110 -16.70 -1.62 -10.60
C LEU A 110 -16.55 -0.23 -9.99
N ALA A 111 -17.42 0.13 -9.07
CA ALA A 111 -17.20 1.28 -8.21
C ALA A 111 -16.31 0.88 -7.05
N VAL A 112 -15.37 1.75 -6.69
CA VAL A 112 -14.41 1.47 -5.63
C VAL A 112 -14.62 2.39 -4.44
N ASP A 113 -14.38 1.88 -3.26
CA ASP A 113 -14.27 2.63 -2.01
C ASP A 113 -12.81 3.06 -1.76
N THR A 114 -12.61 4.02 -0.87
CA THR A 114 -11.28 4.51 -0.46
C THR A 114 -10.40 3.36 0.04
N ASN A 115 -10.95 2.41 0.80
CA ASN A 115 -10.23 1.26 1.33
C ASN A 115 -9.72 0.30 0.24
N VAL A 116 -10.40 0.21 -0.89
CA VAL A 116 -9.96 -0.58 -2.05
C VAL A 116 -8.66 0.00 -2.64
N LEU A 117 -8.56 1.34 -2.67
CA LEU A 117 -7.35 2.03 -3.13
C LEU A 117 -6.21 1.94 -2.09
N TYR A 118 -6.51 2.08 -0.80
CA TYR A 118 -5.50 1.92 0.26
C TYR A 118 -4.90 0.52 0.32
N ASN A 119 -5.71 -0.50 0.08
CA ASN A 119 -5.29 -1.91 0.11
C ASN A 119 -4.76 -2.40 -1.24
N CYS A 120 -4.62 -1.53 -2.24
CA CYS A 120 -4.15 -1.87 -3.59
C CYS A 120 -4.86 -3.10 -4.20
N THR A 121 -6.15 -3.25 -3.89
CA THR A 121 -6.94 -4.45 -4.22
C THR A 121 -7.07 -4.67 -5.72
N LEU A 122 -7.17 -3.59 -6.50
CA LEU A 122 -7.29 -3.70 -7.96
C LEU A 122 -5.95 -4.09 -8.61
N THR A 123 -4.82 -3.59 -8.10
CA THR A 123 -3.49 -4.06 -8.52
C THR A 123 -3.30 -5.54 -8.17
N LEU A 124 -3.72 -5.98 -6.97
CA LEU A 124 -3.72 -7.39 -6.61
C LEU A 124 -4.55 -8.22 -7.59
N ALA A 125 -5.79 -7.83 -7.83
CA ALA A 125 -6.68 -8.53 -8.75
C ALA A 125 -6.11 -8.57 -10.18
N SER A 126 -5.48 -7.47 -10.67
CA SER A 126 -4.88 -7.41 -12.00
C SER A 126 -3.67 -8.35 -12.19
N ARG A 127 -3.00 -8.73 -11.09
CA ARG A 127 -1.92 -9.74 -11.10
C ARG A 127 -2.45 -11.18 -11.15
N MET A 128 -3.70 -11.38 -10.72
CA MET A 128 -4.34 -12.70 -10.68
C MET A 128 -5.15 -12.99 -11.92
N THR A 129 -5.54 -11.95 -12.67
CA THR A 129 -6.34 -12.10 -13.89
C THR A 129 -5.92 -11.13 -14.97
N ARG A 130 -6.14 -11.50 -16.24
CA ARG A 130 -5.98 -10.62 -17.42
C ARG A 130 -7.18 -9.69 -17.66
N TYR A 131 -8.27 -9.90 -16.93
CA TYR A 131 -9.49 -9.14 -17.12
C TYR A 131 -9.34 -7.71 -16.59
N ARG A 132 -9.78 -6.73 -17.38
CA ARG A 132 -9.70 -5.30 -17.07
C ARG A 132 -11.10 -4.69 -17.10
N SER A 133 -11.75 -4.68 -15.95
CA SER A 133 -13.10 -4.13 -15.82
C SER A 133 -13.09 -2.61 -15.85
N PRO A 134 -14.09 -1.98 -16.44
CA PRO A 134 -14.30 -0.55 -16.24
C PRO A 134 -14.48 -0.24 -14.76
N ILE A 135 -13.89 0.86 -14.30
CA ILE A 135 -13.98 1.31 -12.90
C ILE A 135 -14.68 2.66 -12.78
N ALA A 136 -15.37 2.87 -11.68
CA ALA A 136 -15.92 4.17 -11.29
C ALA A 136 -15.32 4.62 -9.96
N VAL A 137 -14.87 5.88 -9.91
CA VAL A 137 -14.32 6.48 -8.70
C VAL A 137 -15.09 7.75 -8.36
N SER A 138 -15.65 7.80 -7.15
CA SER A 138 -16.35 8.99 -6.66
C SER A 138 -15.39 10.15 -6.46
N GLY A 139 -15.78 11.36 -6.85
CA GLY A 139 -15.05 12.58 -6.56
C GLY A 139 -14.88 12.86 -5.07
N CYS A 140 -15.73 12.27 -4.22
CA CYS A 140 -15.59 12.27 -2.77
C CYS A 140 -14.31 11.55 -2.32
N ILE A 141 -14.04 10.38 -2.88
CA ILE A 141 -12.85 9.56 -2.61
C ILE A 141 -11.60 10.29 -3.06
N LEU A 142 -11.60 10.85 -4.27
CA LEU A 142 -10.48 11.62 -4.79
C LEU A 142 -10.20 12.88 -3.94
N TYR A 143 -11.25 13.50 -3.40
CA TYR A 143 -11.10 14.63 -2.47
C TYR A 143 -10.49 14.18 -1.15
N GLU A 144 -10.96 13.07 -0.57
CA GLU A 144 -10.43 12.51 0.69
C GLU A 144 -8.93 12.20 0.56
N ILE A 145 -8.53 11.50 -0.48
CA ILE A 145 -7.13 11.17 -0.75
C ILE A 145 -6.29 12.46 -0.87
N ALA A 146 -6.79 13.45 -1.61
CA ALA A 146 -6.08 14.70 -1.80
C ALA A 146 -5.92 15.52 -0.52
N VAL A 147 -6.89 15.50 0.39
CA VAL A 147 -6.76 16.12 1.72
C VAL A 147 -5.67 15.41 2.52
N LYS A 148 -5.60 14.07 2.49
CA LYS A 148 -4.56 13.32 3.18
C LYS A 148 -3.16 13.59 2.63
N VAL A 149 -3.01 13.71 1.31
CA VAL A 149 -1.74 14.08 0.67
C VAL A 149 -1.23 15.46 1.11
N GLN A 150 -2.12 16.37 1.49
CA GLN A 150 -1.75 17.71 1.96
C GLN A 150 -1.43 17.78 3.46
N LEU A 151 -1.55 16.67 4.22
CA LEU A 151 -1.27 16.67 5.64
C LEU A 151 0.22 16.93 5.91
N GLU A 152 0.50 17.95 6.70
CA GLU A 152 1.82 18.22 7.24
C GLU A 152 2.16 17.29 8.40
N VAL A 153 3.45 17.25 8.77
CA VAL A 153 3.92 16.46 9.91
C VAL A 153 3.20 16.91 11.19
N SER A 154 2.50 15.98 11.82
CA SER A 154 1.88 16.24 13.12
C SER A 154 2.96 16.36 14.21
N LYS A 155 3.00 17.50 14.92
CA LYS A 155 3.88 17.69 16.08
C LYS A 155 3.68 16.58 17.14
N GLY A 156 2.46 16.08 17.27
CA GLY A 156 2.11 14.98 18.16
C GLY A 156 2.75 13.65 17.73
N GLU A 157 2.62 13.27 16.46
CA GLU A 157 3.22 12.06 15.92
C GLU A 157 4.76 12.12 16.01
N ALA A 158 5.37 13.22 15.57
CA ALA A 158 6.80 13.42 15.66
C ALA A 158 7.34 13.27 17.09
N LYS A 159 6.61 13.80 18.09
CA LYS A 159 6.94 13.65 19.53
C LYS A 159 6.99 12.16 19.93
N TRP A 160 5.98 11.39 19.53
CA TRP A 160 5.90 9.98 19.92
C TRP A 160 6.94 9.12 19.22
N VAL A 161 7.20 9.38 17.93
CA VAL A 161 8.27 8.73 17.15
C VAL A 161 9.63 8.95 17.83
N ARG A 162 9.99 10.20 18.16
CA ARG A 162 11.25 10.53 18.84
C ARG A 162 11.37 9.84 20.19
N ARG A 163 10.30 9.88 20.98
CA ARG A 163 10.29 9.30 22.32
C ARG A 163 10.49 7.79 22.29
N LEU A 164 9.76 7.10 21.40
CA LEU A 164 9.89 5.66 21.25
C LEU A 164 11.29 5.25 20.75
N ALA A 165 11.80 5.92 19.72
CA ALA A 165 13.13 5.66 19.19
C ALA A 165 14.22 5.94 20.23
N SER A 166 14.07 6.97 21.05
CA SER A 166 15.00 7.25 22.16
C SER A 166 15.02 6.13 23.20
N ILE A 167 13.85 5.61 23.60
CA ILE A 167 13.75 4.47 24.54
C ILE A 167 14.43 3.22 23.96
N ARG A 168 14.30 2.99 22.66
CA ARG A 168 14.92 1.86 21.95
C ARG A 168 16.38 2.10 21.56
N GLY A 169 16.97 3.23 21.92
CA GLY A 169 18.38 3.56 21.66
C GLY A 169 18.71 3.87 20.19
N SER A 170 17.72 4.33 19.42
CA SER A 170 17.85 4.68 18.00
C SER A 170 17.52 6.15 17.73
N ARG A 171 17.98 7.04 18.61
CA ARG A 171 17.62 8.48 18.62
C ARG A 171 17.81 9.15 17.25
N LYS A 172 18.94 8.90 16.57
CA LYS A 172 19.24 9.52 15.26
C LYS A 172 18.15 9.17 14.22
N LEU A 173 17.85 7.89 14.06
CA LEU A 173 16.78 7.45 13.14
C LEU A 173 15.39 7.94 13.55
N GLY A 174 15.15 8.10 14.85
CA GLY A 174 13.92 8.68 15.36
C GLY A 174 13.75 10.16 15.01
N GLU A 175 14.83 10.95 15.05
CA GLU A 175 14.81 12.37 14.62
C GLU A 175 14.60 12.47 13.10
N GLU A 176 15.27 11.63 12.33
CA GLU A 176 15.07 11.55 10.89
C GLU A 176 13.60 11.22 10.56
N LEU A 177 13.05 10.14 11.13
CA LEU A 177 11.66 9.74 10.89
C LEU A 177 10.65 10.78 11.36
N ALA A 178 10.92 11.46 12.47
CA ALA A 178 10.07 12.53 12.97
C ALA A 178 10.03 13.77 12.06
N SER A 179 10.95 13.89 11.11
CA SER A 179 10.96 14.90 10.06
C SER A 179 10.35 14.43 8.75
N ALA A 180 10.08 13.12 8.61
CA ALA A 180 9.43 12.54 7.44
C ALA A 180 7.92 12.91 7.38
N TRP A 181 7.29 12.62 6.24
CA TRP A 181 5.87 12.88 6.08
C TRP A 181 5.00 12.06 7.03
N HIS A 182 3.89 12.64 7.44
CA HIS A 182 2.88 12.00 8.26
C HIS A 182 2.40 10.66 7.67
N LEU A 183 2.07 9.68 8.53
CA LEU A 183 1.59 8.36 8.10
C LEU A 183 0.41 8.48 7.11
N GLU A 184 -0.60 9.31 7.45
CA GLU A 184 -1.78 9.49 6.59
C GLU A 184 -1.42 10.10 5.22
N ARG A 185 -0.40 10.99 5.15
CA ARG A 185 0.09 11.51 3.88
C ARG A 185 0.74 10.42 3.05
N ARG A 186 1.60 9.60 3.64
CA ARG A 186 2.25 8.48 2.95
C ARG A 186 1.22 7.48 2.41
N ARG A 187 0.21 7.14 3.22
CA ARG A 187 -0.92 6.28 2.81
C ARG A 187 -1.75 6.94 1.70
N GLY A 188 -2.01 8.23 1.80
CA GLY A 188 -2.71 8.99 0.75
C GLY A 188 -1.97 8.96 -0.59
N LEU A 189 -0.64 9.10 -0.58
CA LEU A 189 0.18 9.00 -1.79
C LEU A 189 0.20 7.58 -2.36
N ALA A 190 0.22 6.55 -1.51
CA ALA A 190 0.10 5.16 -1.95
C ALA A 190 -1.27 4.87 -2.60
N ALA A 191 -2.36 5.39 -2.03
CA ALA A 191 -3.69 5.29 -2.62
C ALA A 191 -3.81 6.07 -3.95
N LEU A 192 -3.14 7.22 -4.06
CA LEU A 192 -3.08 7.98 -5.31
C LEU A 192 -2.26 7.22 -6.38
N ARG A 193 -1.15 6.58 -5.99
CA ARG A 193 -0.39 5.69 -6.87
C ARG A 193 -1.27 4.55 -7.40
N GLU A 194 -2.04 3.91 -6.52
CA GLU A 194 -2.97 2.85 -6.93
C GLU A 194 -4.00 3.38 -7.91
N TYR A 195 -4.61 4.55 -7.63
CA TYR A 195 -5.59 5.17 -8.51
C TYR A 195 -5.00 5.47 -9.90
N GLU A 196 -3.79 6.04 -9.98
CA GLU A 196 -3.15 6.34 -11.28
C GLU A 196 -2.78 5.06 -12.05
N ARG A 197 -2.28 4.03 -11.37
CA ARG A 197 -2.03 2.72 -12.00
C ARG A 197 -3.29 2.09 -12.56
N VAL A 198 -4.37 2.13 -11.78
CA VAL A 198 -5.66 1.60 -12.18
C VAL A 198 -6.24 2.39 -13.34
N LYS A 199 -6.19 3.73 -13.31
CA LYS A 199 -6.65 4.61 -14.39
C LYS A 199 -5.90 4.37 -15.71
N LEU A 200 -4.61 4.04 -15.67
CA LEU A 200 -3.83 3.68 -16.85
C LEU A 200 -4.18 2.27 -17.38
N ALA A 201 -4.54 1.36 -16.49
CA ALA A 201 -4.78 -0.04 -16.83
C ALA A 201 -6.24 -0.33 -17.24
N TYR A 202 -7.21 0.49 -16.80
CA TYR A 202 -8.64 0.24 -16.94
C TYR A 202 -9.38 1.44 -17.49
N PRO A 203 -10.44 1.25 -18.30
CA PRO A 203 -11.39 2.31 -18.60
C PRO A 203 -11.97 2.87 -17.29
N SER A 204 -11.93 4.19 -17.10
CA SER A 204 -12.33 4.79 -15.83
C SER A 204 -13.34 5.91 -16.00
N ILE A 205 -14.31 5.96 -15.09
CA ILE A 205 -15.31 7.02 -14.95
C ILE A 205 -15.06 7.67 -13.58
N SER A 206 -14.99 8.99 -13.53
CA SER A 206 -14.94 9.72 -12.26
C SER A 206 -16.06 10.75 -12.18
N THR A 207 -16.61 10.93 -10.97
CA THR A 207 -17.50 12.06 -10.71
C THR A 207 -16.68 13.31 -10.38
N PRO A 208 -17.25 14.53 -10.48
CA PRO A 208 -16.54 15.75 -10.14
C PRO A 208 -16.02 15.73 -8.70
N ARG A 209 -14.73 16.08 -8.52
CA ARG A 209 -14.09 16.14 -7.20
C ARG A 209 -14.77 17.16 -6.31
N ARG A 210 -15.21 16.75 -5.13
CA ARG A 210 -15.87 17.60 -4.14
C ARG A 210 -15.68 17.10 -2.73
N LYS A 211 -15.76 18.01 -1.76
CA LYS A 211 -15.79 17.66 -0.33
C LYS A 211 -17.08 16.92 -0.02
N CYS A 212 -16.95 15.80 0.67
CA CYS A 212 -18.07 14.96 1.08
C CYS A 212 -18.07 14.72 2.60
N ARG A 213 -19.24 14.38 3.13
CA ARG A 213 -19.46 14.12 4.55
C ARG A 213 -19.79 12.63 4.77
N GLY A 214 -18.79 11.77 4.47
CA GLY A 214 -18.87 10.32 4.74
C GLY A 214 -19.52 9.49 3.64
N ASP A 215 -19.71 8.21 3.95
CA ASP A 215 -20.08 7.12 3.03
C ASP A 215 -21.39 7.34 2.26
N ALA A 216 -22.38 7.97 2.93
CA ALA A 216 -23.68 8.25 2.30
C ALA A 216 -23.57 9.15 1.06
N GLU A 217 -22.58 10.06 1.02
CA GLU A 217 -22.38 10.90 -0.16
C GLU A 217 -21.61 10.17 -1.27
N VAL A 218 -20.70 9.26 -0.92
CA VAL A 218 -20.07 8.34 -1.87
C VAL A 218 -21.12 7.41 -2.49
N ALA A 219 -21.97 6.80 -1.68
CA ALA A 219 -23.07 5.95 -2.16
C ALA A 219 -24.01 6.72 -3.08
N ARG A 220 -24.36 7.95 -2.71
CA ARG A 220 -25.22 8.82 -3.53
C ARG A 220 -24.61 9.18 -4.89
N ASP A 221 -23.27 9.36 -4.95
CA ASP A 221 -22.57 9.59 -6.21
C ASP A 221 -22.71 8.40 -7.16
N TYR A 222 -22.56 7.18 -6.63
CA TYR A 222 -22.73 5.96 -7.42
C TYR A 222 -24.19 5.72 -7.81
N SER A 223 -25.15 6.01 -6.93
CA SER A 223 -26.60 5.97 -7.29
C SER A 223 -26.92 6.94 -8.44
N ARG A 224 -26.28 8.11 -8.49
CA ARG A 224 -26.44 9.05 -9.61
C ARG A 224 -25.86 8.52 -10.92
N LEU A 225 -24.76 7.75 -10.88
CA LEU A 225 -24.24 7.08 -12.08
C LEU A 225 -25.22 6.01 -12.55
N MET A 226 -25.82 5.23 -11.63
CA MET A 226 -26.86 4.25 -11.97
C MET A 226 -28.09 4.92 -12.59
N ALA A 227 -28.56 6.05 -12.05
CA ALA A 227 -29.65 6.82 -12.62
C ALA A 227 -29.38 7.35 -14.05
N ARG A 228 -28.10 7.41 -14.46
CA ARG A 228 -27.65 7.75 -15.82
C ARG A 228 -27.43 6.53 -16.72
N GLY A 229 -27.85 5.35 -16.28
CA GLY A 229 -27.73 4.11 -17.04
C GLY A 229 -26.42 3.33 -16.84
N VAL A 230 -25.51 3.78 -15.95
CA VAL A 230 -24.28 3.04 -15.64
C VAL A 230 -24.60 1.94 -14.61
N ASN A 231 -24.42 0.67 -14.97
CA ASN A 231 -24.66 -0.45 -14.06
C ASN A 231 -23.47 -0.64 -13.09
N VAL A 232 -23.55 0.01 -11.94
CA VAL A 232 -22.48 0.07 -10.94
C VAL A 232 -22.59 -1.09 -9.95
N VAL A 233 -21.45 -1.71 -9.61
CA VAL A 233 -21.29 -2.60 -8.45
C VAL A 233 -20.17 -2.05 -7.56
N LEU A 234 -20.52 -1.63 -6.35
CA LEU A 234 -19.53 -1.12 -5.39
C LEU A 234 -18.74 -2.28 -4.78
N VAL A 235 -17.41 -2.12 -4.73
CA VAL A 235 -16.48 -3.01 -4.03
C VAL A 235 -15.92 -2.28 -2.82
N THR A 236 -15.98 -2.88 -1.65
CA THR A 236 -15.49 -2.27 -0.40
C THR A 236 -14.94 -3.32 0.56
N HIS A 237 -13.99 -2.92 1.42
CA HIS A 237 -13.54 -3.67 2.59
C HIS A 237 -14.27 -3.21 3.88
N ASP A 238 -15.08 -2.15 3.80
CA ASP A 238 -15.71 -1.53 4.95
C ASP A 238 -17.16 -2.00 5.12
N LYS A 239 -17.46 -2.61 6.28
CA LYS A 239 -18.81 -3.04 6.63
C LYS A 239 -19.80 -1.89 6.76
N GLN A 240 -19.33 -0.69 7.18
CA GLN A 240 -20.18 0.49 7.27
C GLN A 240 -20.55 0.98 5.87
N MET A 241 -19.55 1.10 4.98
CA MET A 241 -19.82 1.44 3.58
C MET A 241 -20.71 0.41 2.89
N TYR A 242 -20.51 -0.89 3.16
CA TYR A 242 -21.40 -1.95 2.67
C TYR A 242 -22.85 -1.73 3.12
N SER A 243 -23.07 -1.48 4.41
CA SER A 243 -24.43 -1.22 4.94
C SER A 243 -25.03 0.06 4.36
N THR A 244 -24.24 1.11 4.21
CA THR A 244 -24.67 2.39 3.61
C THR A 244 -25.05 2.19 2.14
N ALA A 245 -24.26 1.47 1.37
CA ALA A 245 -24.55 1.17 -0.03
C ALA A 245 -25.87 0.40 -0.18
N ARG A 246 -26.09 -0.60 0.67
CA ARG A 246 -27.37 -1.37 0.71
C ARG A 246 -28.57 -0.48 1.00
N ALA A 247 -28.43 0.46 1.94
CA ALA A 247 -29.48 1.44 2.27
C ALA A 247 -29.78 2.42 1.11
N HIS A 248 -28.88 2.53 0.13
CA HIS A 248 -29.06 3.31 -1.10
C HIS A 248 -29.38 2.45 -2.32
N ASP A 249 -29.80 1.20 -2.14
CA ASP A 249 -30.12 0.23 -3.21
C ASP A 249 -28.98 0.02 -4.22
N LEU A 250 -27.73 0.22 -3.78
CA LEU A 250 -26.56 -0.04 -4.61
C LEU A 250 -26.20 -1.53 -4.55
N PRO A 251 -25.96 -2.19 -5.70
CA PRO A 251 -25.26 -3.46 -5.73
C PRO A 251 -23.89 -3.30 -5.11
N VAL A 252 -23.58 -4.10 -4.09
CA VAL A 252 -22.33 -3.99 -3.35
C VAL A 252 -21.73 -5.35 -3.02
N MET A 253 -20.41 -5.44 -3.15
CA MET A 253 -19.61 -6.58 -2.76
C MET A 253 -18.73 -6.18 -1.58
N LEU A 254 -18.84 -6.89 -0.46
CA LEU A 254 -17.94 -6.77 0.67
C LEU A 254 -16.79 -7.75 0.50
N LEU A 255 -15.57 -7.23 0.46
CA LEU A 255 -14.37 -8.04 0.54
C LEU A 255 -14.08 -8.34 2.00
N GLU A 256 -14.01 -9.62 2.33
CA GLU A 256 -13.75 -10.07 3.68
C GLU A 256 -12.28 -9.79 4.09
N PRO A 257 -12.04 -9.47 5.37
CA PRO A 257 -10.69 -9.27 5.84
C PRO A 257 -9.89 -10.59 5.72
N PRO A 258 -8.63 -10.53 5.23
CA PRO A 258 -7.80 -11.72 5.14
C PRO A 258 -7.46 -12.28 6.53
N GLU A 259 -7.20 -13.58 6.58
CA GLU A 259 -6.63 -14.21 7.78
C GLU A 259 -5.23 -13.65 8.04
N LYS A 260 -4.97 -13.30 9.30
CA LYS A 260 -3.68 -12.77 9.76
C LYS A 260 -2.68 -13.90 10.02
N ARG A 261 -2.35 -14.62 8.96
CA ARG A 261 -1.36 -15.70 8.98
C ARG A 261 -0.53 -15.68 7.72
N ILE A 262 0.77 -15.74 7.86
CA ILE A 262 1.72 -15.75 6.73
C ILE A 262 2.64 -16.94 6.91
N ASP A 263 2.45 -17.97 6.10
CA ASP A 263 3.36 -19.11 6.01
C ASP A 263 4.39 -18.90 4.89
N ARG A 264 4.03 -18.09 3.89
CA ARG A 264 4.86 -17.82 2.72
C ARG A 264 4.63 -16.41 2.18
N VAL A 265 5.72 -15.74 1.78
CA VAL A 265 5.70 -14.48 1.03
C VAL A 265 6.09 -14.79 -0.42
N PRO A 266 5.20 -14.63 -1.41
CA PRO A 266 5.58 -14.82 -2.81
C PRO A 266 6.72 -13.86 -3.17
N LEU A 267 7.81 -14.37 -3.76
CA LEU A 267 9.01 -13.56 -4.03
C LEU A 267 8.74 -12.36 -4.93
N ASN A 268 7.81 -12.50 -5.87
CA ASN A 268 7.36 -11.41 -6.74
C ASN A 268 6.56 -10.32 -6.01
N CYS A 269 6.16 -10.55 -4.74
CA CYS A 269 5.52 -9.54 -3.89
C CYS A 269 6.54 -8.74 -3.06
N LEU A 270 7.80 -9.16 -2.97
CA LEU A 270 8.83 -8.51 -2.12
C LEU A 270 9.00 -7.01 -2.37
N PRO A 271 9.02 -6.51 -3.60
CA PRO A 271 9.08 -5.07 -3.87
C PRO A 271 7.92 -4.30 -3.23
N GLU A 272 6.70 -4.82 -3.35
CA GLU A 272 5.53 -4.20 -2.75
C GLU A 272 5.50 -4.38 -1.23
N VAL A 273 6.04 -5.48 -0.68
CA VAL A 273 6.22 -5.66 0.78
C VAL A 273 7.12 -4.56 1.33
N LEU A 274 8.30 -4.34 0.73
CA LEU A 274 9.21 -3.27 1.12
C LEU A 274 8.57 -1.89 0.99
N TYR A 275 7.88 -1.65 -0.12
CA TYR A 275 7.15 -0.40 -0.35
C TYR A 275 6.11 -0.14 0.73
N HIS A 276 5.18 -1.08 0.95
CA HIS A 276 4.07 -0.87 1.89
C HIS A 276 4.52 -0.87 3.35
N LEU A 277 5.55 -1.64 3.72
CA LEU A 277 6.18 -1.51 5.03
C LEU A 277 6.81 -0.12 5.21
N SER A 278 7.52 0.40 4.20
CA SER A 278 8.09 1.74 4.29
C SER A 278 7.01 2.84 4.32
N VAL A 279 5.91 2.69 3.59
CA VAL A 279 4.74 3.59 3.66
C VAL A 279 4.16 3.61 5.08
N ASN A 280 3.94 2.46 5.68
CA ASN A 280 3.29 2.37 6.98
C ASN A 280 4.21 2.77 8.15
N PHE A 281 5.51 2.43 8.08
CA PHE A 281 6.46 2.70 9.18
C PHE A 281 7.43 3.84 8.91
N GLY A 282 7.41 4.44 7.70
CA GLY A 282 8.30 5.52 7.26
C GLY A 282 9.62 5.01 6.71
N LEU A 283 10.20 3.99 7.34
CA LEU A 283 11.39 3.29 6.86
C LEU A 283 11.36 1.82 7.30
N VAL A 284 11.96 0.96 6.49
CA VAL A 284 12.18 -0.46 6.76
C VAL A 284 13.58 -0.85 6.33
N ARG A 285 14.25 -1.64 7.14
CA ARG A 285 15.54 -2.27 6.78
C ARG A 285 15.27 -3.68 6.26
N VAL A 286 15.91 -4.01 5.16
CA VAL A 286 16.07 -5.37 4.67
C VAL A 286 17.54 -5.74 4.72
N SER A 287 17.86 -6.93 5.22
CA SER A 287 19.22 -7.46 5.30
C SER A 287 19.26 -8.92 4.87
N GLY A 288 20.37 -9.31 4.31
CA GLY A 288 20.70 -10.66 3.91
C GLY A 288 22.18 -10.91 4.06
N GLU A 289 22.69 -12.01 3.51
CA GLU A 289 24.05 -12.45 3.65
C GLU A 289 25.07 -11.49 2.98
N LYS A 290 24.65 -10.81 1.90
CA LYS A 290 25.54 -9.94 1.11
C LYS A 290 25.51 -8.47 1.56
N GLY A 291 24.58 -8.10 2.46
CA GLY A 291 24.52 -6.75 2.98
C GLY A 291 23.12 -6.32 3.45
N TRP A 292 22.91 -5.02 3.45
CA TRP A 292 21.65 -4.44 3.91
C TRP A 292 21.26 -3.20 3.12
N ALA A 293 19.95 -2.88 3.15
CA ALA A 293 19.44 -1.60 2.73
C ALA A 293 18.31 -1.11 3.64
N ILE A 294 18.12 0.22 3.67
CA ILE A 294 16.98 0.88 4.32
C ILE A 294 16.16 1.57 3.24
N VAL A 295 14.93 1.13 3.10
CA VAL A 295 13.94 1.71 2.18
C VAL A 295 13.10 2.73 2.93
N LYS A 296 13.05 3.96 2.42
CA LYS A 296 12.40 5.12 3.05
C LYS A 296 11.28 5.65 2.17
N SER A 297 10.08 5.77 2.71
CA SER A 297 8.92 6.38 2.06
C SER A 297 8.53 7.70 2.73
N GLY A 298 8.14 8.69 1.95
CA GLY A 298 7.68 9.99 2.47
C GLY A 298 8.81 10.87 2.99
N TRP A 299 9.97 10.81 2.39
CA TRP A 299 11.12 11.65 2.70
C TRP A 299 11.08 12.95 1.90
N ARG A 300 11.61 14.04 2.47
CA ARG A 300 11.57 15.38 1.88
C ARG A 300 12.30 15.48 0.54
N GLU A 301 13.26 14.60 0.28
CA GLU A 301 14.03 14.52 -0.96
C GLU A 301 13.24 13.88 -2.12
N VAL A 302 12.06 13.35 -1.84
CA VAL A 302 11.15 12.78 -2.86
C VAL A 302 9.96 13.72 -2.99
N SER A 303 9.68 14.20 -4.20
CA SER A 303 8.48 15.02 -4.46
C SER A 303 7.20 14.17 -4.43
N ASP A 304 6.04 14.82 -4.29
CA ASP A 304 4.75 14.12 -4.33
C ASP A 304 4.56 13.37 -5.66
N GLU A 305 4.99 13.96 -6.78
CA GLU A 305 4.93 13.34 -8.10
C GLU A 305 5.80 12.08 -8.19
N GLU A 306 7.02 12.14 -7.65
CA GLU A 306 7.92 10.99 -7.57
C GLU A 306 7.34 9.89 -6.66
N ALA A 307 6.72 10.25 -5.52
CA ALA A 307 6.09 9.31 -4.60
C ALA A 307 4.89 8.60 -5.25
N VAL A 308 4.08 9.31 -6.04
CA VAL A 308 2.97 8.72 -6.82
C VAL A 308 3.49 7.77 -7.90
N LYS A 309 4.66 8.05 -8.46
CA LYS A 309 5.36 7.13 -9.38
C LYS A 309 6.04 5.96 -8.66
N GLY A 310 5.93 5.87 -7.33
CA GLY A 310 6.52 4.82 -6.51
C GLY A 310 8.03 4.95 -6.34
N ILE A 311 8.57 6.17 -6.40
CA ILE A 311 9.99 6.42 -6.14
C ILE A 311 10.23 6.49 -4.63
N LEU A 312 11.27 5.79 -4.18
CA LEU A 312 11.69 5.65 -2.80
C LEU A 312 13.14 6.09 -2.64
N LEU A 313 13.47 6.58 -1.47
CA LEU A 313 14.87 6.79 -1.09
C LEU A 313 15.45 5.50 -0.49
N VAL A 314 16.61 5.06 -0.98
CA VAL A 314 17.26 3.85 -0.49
C VAL A 314 18.68 4.20 -0.03
N GLU A 315 19.02 3.77 1.19
CA GLU A 315 20.37 3.75 1.73
C GLU A 315 20.80 2.28 1.86
N SER A 316 22.05 1.97 1.55
CA SER A 316 22.56 0.59 1.59
C SER A 316 24.02 0.54 2.04
N SER A 317 24.54 -0.66 2.28
CA SER A 317 25.97 -0.85 2.44
C SER A 317 26.72 -0.49 1.15
N PRO A 318 27.97 -0.04 1.21
CA PRO A 318 28.72 0.42 0.03
C PRO A 318 28.80 -0.62 -1.09
N GLU A 319 28.96 -1.89 -0.72
CA GLU A 319 29.04 -3.01 -1.67
C GLU A 319 27.73 -3.17 -2.44
N VAL A 320 26.62 -3.17 -1.71
CA VAL A 320 25.25 -3.26 -2.26
C VAL A 320 24.94 -2.03 -3.12
N GLU A 321 25.34 -0.82 -2.72
CA GLU A 321 25.12 0.40 -3.48
C GLU A 321 25.81 0.37 -4.85
N SER A 322 27.05 -0.12 -4.89
CA SER A 322 27.83 -0.24 -6.12
C SER A 322 27.20 -1.22 -7.10
N GLU A 323 26.76 -2.39 -6.63
CA GLU A 323 26.15 -3.42 -7.46
C GLU A 323 24.79 -2.98 -8.01
N ILE A 324 23.91 -2.44 -7.14
CA ILE A 324 22.57 -1.97 -7.55
C ILE A 324 22.66 -0.85 -8.58
N SER A 325 23.58 0.09 -8.39
CA SER A 325 23.71 1.24 -9.31
C SER A 325 23.99 0.77 -10.73
N GLY A 326 24.85 -0.23 -10.90
CA GLY A 326 25.14 -0.84 -12.20
C GLY A 326 23.93 -1.56 -12.82
N GLU A 327 23.28 -2.43 -12.06
CA GLU A 327 22.15 -3.21 -12.55
C GLU A 327 20.92 -2.36 -12.87
N VAL A 328 20.62 -1.35 -12.04
CA VAL A 328 19.49 -0.43 -12.28
C VAL A 328 19.75 0.44 -13.51
N GLU A 329 20.98 0.87 -13.75
CA GLU A 329 21.33 1.63 -14.96
C GLU A 329 21.13 0.79 -16.23
N VAL A 330 21.56 -0.48 -16.22
CA VAL A 330 21.33 -1.43 -17.30
C VAL A 330 19.83 -1.64 -17.53
N ALA A 331 19.06 -1.91 -16.46
CA ALA A 331 17.62 -2.11 -16.57
C ALA A 331 16.90 -0.87 -17.16
N ARG A 332 17.27 0.34 -16.72
CA ARG A 332 16.72 1.60 -17.25
C ARG A 332 17.09 1.83 -18.71
N SER A 333 18.30 1.45 -19.12
CA SER A 333 18.74 1.54 -20.52
C SER A 333 17.89 0.65 -21.41
N ILE A 334 17.71 -0.63 -21.04
CA ILE A 334 16.87 -1.59 -21.79
C ILE A 334 15.44 -1.07 -21.91
N LEU A 335 14.85 -0.54 -20.83
CA LEU A 335 13.49 -0.02 -20.86
C LEU A 335 13.34 1.22 -21.77
N ARG A 336 14.39 2.03 -21.93
CA ARG A 336 14.39 3.17 -22.85
C ARG A 336 14.47 2.76 -24.30
N GLU A 337 15.14 1.65 -24.59
CA GLU A 337 15.26 1.10 -25.95
C GLU A 337 13.98 0.39 -26.44
N LEU A 338 13.15 -0.07 -25.46
CA LEU A 338 11.88 -0.76 -25.74
C LEU A 338 10.65 0.19 -25.78
N ALA A 339 10.80 1.45 -25.36
CA ALA A 339 9.72 2.46 -25.31
C ALA A 339 9.74 3.37 -26.53
#